data_4b7b68f86b975d277ccb04234eede2b4
#
_entry.id   4b7b68f86b975d277ccb04234eede2b4
#
_cell.length_a   1.000
_cell.length_b   1.000
_cell.length_c   1.000
_cell.angle_alpha   90.00
_cell.angle_beta   90.00
_cell.angle_gamma   90.00
#
_symmetry.space_group_name_H-M   'P 1'
#
loop_
_entity.id
_entity.type
_entity.pdbx_description
1 polymer ?
#
loop_
_entity_poly.entity_id
_entity_poly.type
_entity_poly.pdbx_seq_one_letter_code
_entity_poly.pdbx_strand_id
1 'polypeptide(L)'
;MAAAAKQAQQLARQFFKLSVVDNVVSTDRVAGVLAYVEKHAPANAVLVLKAYHRLIAVELAKSEARVEHAGAVAPAALAAIAVAMTKKYSRPITTTARAHPALLAGLRVRVGDDVYESSVSGQLAALSLSV
;
A
#
# COMPACT_ATOMS: atom_id res chain seq x y z
N MET A 1 5.85 -28.23 -12.72
CA MET A 1 5.21 -26.92 -12.91
C MET A 1 4.62 -26.38 -11.59
N ALA A 2 3.65 -27.07 -11.00
CA ALA A 2 3.05 -26.63 -9.74
C ALA A 2 4.06 -26.62 -8.57
N ALA A 3 4.97 -27.58 -8.52
CA ALA A 3 6.01 -27.63 -7.48
C ALA A 3 6.97 -26.45 -7.58
N ALA A 4 7.38 -26.06 -8.79
CA ALA A 4 8.26 -24.92 -9.00
C ALA A 4 7.61 -23.62 -8.57
N ALA A 5 6.33 -23.42 -8.92
CA ALA A 5 5.58 -22.23 -8.51
C ALA A 5 5.42 -22.17 -6.99
N LYS A 6 5.14 -23.30 -6.36
CA LYS A 6 5.01 -23.39 -4.90
C LYS A 6 6.31 -23.08 -4.20
N GLN A 7 7.43 -23.61 -4.69
CA GLN A 7 8.75 -23.30 -4.14
C GLN A 7 9.10 -21.82 -4.29
N ALA A 8 8.80 -21.26 -5.45
CA ALA A 8 9.01 -19.84 -5.70
C ALA A 8 8.20 -18.95 -4.73
N GLN A 9 6.95 -19.32 -4.50
CA GLN A 9 6.10 -18.60 -3.54
C GLN A 9 6.63 -18.70 -2.12
N GLN A 10 7.11 -19.88 -1.71
CA GLN A 10 7.67 -20.08 -0.37
C GLN A 10 8.91 -19.21 -0.17
N LEU A 11 9.80 -19.20 -1.16
CA LEU A 11 11.03 -18.40 -1.11
C LEU A 11 10.68 -16.90 -1.10
N ALA A 12 9.72 -16.49 -1.90
CA ALA A 12 9.25 -15.12 -1.93
C ALA A 12 8.69 -14.67 -0.57
N ARG A 13 7.96 -15.55 0.11
CA ARG A 13 7.45 -15.28 1.46
C ARG A 13 8.57 -15.12 2.47
N GLN A 14 9.62 -15.92 2.37
CA GLN A 14 10.79 -15.79 3.24
C GLN A 14 11.48 -14.44 3.02
N PHE A 15 11.67 -14.06 1.77
CA PHE A 15 12.25 -12.76 1.42
C PHE A 15 11.34 -11.61 1.91
N PHE A 16 10.04 -11.77 1.78
CA PHE A 16 9.08 -10.79 2.27
C PHE A 16 9.20 -10.58 3.78
N LYS A 17 9.29 -11.66 4.55
CA LYS A 17 9.45 -11.59 6.01
C LYS A 17 10.74 -10.86 6.40
N LEU A 18 11.81 -11.07 5.64
CA LEU A 18 13.07 -10.36 5.86
C LEU A 18 12.99 -8.88 5.50
N SER A 19 12.08 -8.51 4.61
CA SER A 19 11.94 -7.15 4.12
C SER A 19 11.05 -6.28 5.00
N VAL A 20 10.27 -6.88 5.90
CA VAL A 20 9.32 -6.17 6.76
C VAL A 20 9.89 -6.08 8.17
N VAL A 21 9.95 -4.86 8.71
CA VAL A 21 10.37 -4.58 10.07
C VAL A 21 9.26 -3.80 10.75
N ASP A 22 8.75 -4.31 11.86
CA ASP A 22 7.66 -3.67 12.62
C ASP A 22 6.44 -3.34 11.74
N ASN A 23 6.07 -4.28 10.88
CA ASN A 23 4.95 -4.17 9.94
C ASN A 23 5.15 -3.10 8.86
N VAL A 24 6.38 -2.64 8.65
CA VAL A 24 6.72 -1.65 7.64
C VAL A 24 7.79 -2.23 6.70
N VAL A 25 7.60 -2.06 5.41
CA VAL A 25 8.57 -2.50 4.41
C VAL A 25 9.83 -1.63 4.52
N SER A 26 10.98 -2.26 4.69
CA SER A 26 12.27 -1.57 4.74
C SER A 26 12.89 -1.53 3.35
N THR A 27 13.12 -0.32 2.84
CA THR A 27 13.74 -0.12 1.52
C THR A 27 15.13 -0.76 1.46
N ASP A 28 15.92 -0.63 2.53
CA ASP A 28 17.26 -1.20 2.59
C ASP A 28 17.24 -2.72 2.49
N ARG A 29 16.29 -3.34 3.16
CA ARG A 29 16.15 -4.80 3.13
C ARG A 29 15.65 -5.30 1.80
N VAL A 30 14.74 -4.55 1.15
CA VAL A 30 14.29 -4.87 -0.21
C VAL A 30 15.47 -4.81 -1.18
N ALA A 31 16.29 -3.78 -1.10
CA ALA A 31 17.49 -3.65 -1.92
C ALA A 31 18.45 -4.82 -1.69
N GLY A 32 18.61 -5.23 -0.42
CA GLY A 32 19.43 -6.38 -0.07
C GLY A 32 18.93 -7.70 -0.67
N VAL A 33 17.60 -7.90 -0.63
CA VAL A 33 16.98 -9.09 -1.23
C VAL A 33 17.19 -9.11 -2.74
N LEU A 34 16.98 -7.96 -3.40
CA LEU A 34 17.18 -7.89 -4.86
C LEU A 34 18.62 -8.14 -5.24
N ALA A 35 19.57 -7.60 -4.49
CA ALA A 35 21.01 -7.86 -4.70
C ALA A 35 21.34 -9.33 -4.51
N TYR A 36 20.76 -9.98 -3.50
CA TYR A 36 20.95 -11.40 -3.23
C TYR A 36 20.44 -12.24 -4.40
N VAL A 37 19.24 -11.96 -4.89
CA VAL A 37 18.66 -12.70 -6.02
C VAL A 37 19.51 -12.52 -7.28
N GLU A 38 19.98 -11.31 -7.53
CA GLU A 38 20.84 -11.01 -8.66
C GLU A 38 22.16 -11.80 -8.58
N LYS A 39 22.77 -11.85 -7.39
CA LYS A 39 24.06 -12.51 -7.19
C LYS A 39 23.96 -14.03 -7.23
N HIS A 40 22.92 -14.61 -6.64
CA HIS A 40 22.80 -16.06 -6.49
C HIS A 40 21.94 -16.71 -7.55
N ALA A 41 21.18 -15.94 -8.32
CA ALA A 41 20.33 -16.40 -9.42
C ALA A 41 19.64 -17.74 -9.11
N PRO A 42 18.76 -17.79 -8.09
CA PRO A 42 18.11 -19.04 -7.71
C PRO A 42 17.28 -19.60 -8.86
N ALA A 43 17.03 -20.91 -8.82
CA ALA A 43 16.15 -21.54 -9.80
C ALA A 43 14.77 -20.83 -9.76
N ASN A 44 14.20 -20.58 -10.91
CA ASN A 44 12.92 -19.87 -11.04
C ASN A 44 12.96 -18.43 -10.50
N ALA A 45 14.10 -17.75 -10.65
CA ALA A 45 14.28 -16.38 -10.15
C ALA A 45 13.16 -15.42 -10.58
N VAL A 46 12.70 -15.53 -11.83
CA VAL A 46 11.63 -14.69 -12.34
C VAL A 46 10.32 -14.91 -11.58
N LEU A 47 9.98 -16.18 -11.31
CA LEU A 47 8.78 -16.52 -10.53
C LEU A 47 8.89 -16.02 -9.09
N VAL A 48 10.08 -16.18 -8.49
CA VAL A 48 10.34 -15.68 -7.14
C VAL A 48 10.18 -14.17 -7.09
N LEU A 49 10.76 -13.45 -8.04
CA LEU A 49 10.68 -11.99 -8.09
C LEU A 49 9.25 -11.51 -8.31
N LYS A 50 8.49 -12.17 -9.18
CA LYS A 50 7.08 -11.81 -9.40
C LYS A 50 6.25 -12.00 -8.14
N ALA A 51 6.41 -13.13 -7.46
CA ALA A 51 5.69 -13.41 -6.21
C ALA A 51 6.10 -12.43 -5.11
N TYR A 52 7.40 -12.16 -4.97
CA TYR A 52 7.94 -11.20 -4.02
C TYR A 52 7.41 -9.78 -4.30
N HIS A 53 7.45 -9.36 -5.55
CA HIS A 53 6.92 -8.05 -5.95
C HIS A 53 5.45 -7.89 -5.57
N ARG A 54 4.66 -8.93 -5.79
CA ARG A 54 3.23 -8.91 -5.44
C ARG A 54 3.04 -8.73 -3.93
N LEU A 55 3.81 -9.47 -3.12
CA LEU A 55 3.73 -9.36 -1.66
C LEU A 55 4.12 -7.97 -1.17
N ILE A 56 5.21 -7.41 -1.72
CA ILE A 56 5.67 -6.07 -1.38
C ILE A 56 4.64 -5.02 -1.80
N ALA A 57 4.08 -5.13 -3.00
CA ALA A 57 3.08 -4.19 -3.51
C ALA A 57 1.83 -4.16 -2.63
N VAL A 58 1.35 -5.33 -2.20
CA VAL A 58 0.20 -5.42 -1.29
C VAL A 58 0.51 -4.76 0.04
N GLU A 59 1.70 -5.01 0.60
CA GLU A 59 2.09 -4.43 1.88
C GLU A 59 2.29 -2.92 1.80
N LEU A 60 2.89 -2.43 0.71
CA LEU A 60 3.03 -0.99 0.48
C LEU A 60 1.68 -0.31 0.36
N ALA A 61 0.72 -0.95 -0.32
CA ALA A 61 -0.63 -0.42 -0.46
C ALA A 61 -1.31 -0.25 0.90
N LYS A 62 -1.02 -1.12 1.86
CA LYS A 62 -1.54 -1.01 3.23
C LYS A 62 -0.96 0.19 3.99
N SER A 63 0.19 0.69 3.56
CA SER A 63 0.85 1.83 4.19
C SER A 63 0.66 3.13 3.40
N GLU A 64 -0.14 3.09 2.35
CA GLU A 64 -0.41 4.25 1.49
C GLU A 64 -1.91 4.53 1.45
N ALA A 65 -2.28 5.76 1.76
CA ALA A 65 -3.64 6.25 1.57
C ALA A 65 -3.70 6.97 0.23
N ARG A 66 -4.32 6.35 -0.75
CA ARG A 66 -4.50 6.95 -2.07
C ARG A 66 -5.77 7.79 -2.04
N VAL A 67 -5.61 9.10 -2.13
CA VAL A 67 -6.71 10.06 -2.12
C VAL A 67 -7.07 10.43 -3.55
N GLU A 68 -8.25 10.04 -3.99
CA GLU A 68 -8.79 10.46 -5.28
C GLU A 68 -9.76 11.62 -5.04
N HIS A 69 -9.70 12.64 -5.87
CA HIS A 69 -10.50 13.85 -5.71
C HIS A 69 -11.00 14.39 -7.03
N ALA A 70 -12.16 15.02 -7.00
CA ALA A 70 -12.78 15.61 -8.19
C ALA A 70 -12.31 17.04 -8.43
N GLY A 71 -11.87 17.73 -7.40
CA GLY A 71 -11.40 19.12 -7.47
C GLY A 71 -10.07 19.28 -6.77
N ALA A 72 -9.76 20.49 -6.36
CA ALA A 72 -8.54 20.77 -5.62
C ALA A 72 -8.66 20.26 -4.18
N VAL A 73 -7.57 19.68 -3.67
CA VAL A 73 -7.48 19.21 -2.29
C VAL A 73 -6.37 19.99 -1.60
N ALA A 74 -6.70 20.60 -0.47
CA ALA A 74 -5.73 21.36 0.32
C ALA A 74 -4.69 20.42 0.92
N PRO A 75 -3.40 20.81 0.96
CA PRO A 75 -2.37 20.00 1.62
C PRO A 75 -2.69 19.68 3.08
N ALA A 76 -3.35 20.59 3.79
CA ALA A 76 -3.78 20.37 5.17
C ALA A 76 -4.78 19.20 5.28
N ALA A 77 -5.67 19.04 4.29
CA ALA A 77 -6.62 17.94 4.25
C ALA A 77 -5.90 16.60 4.07
N LEU A 78 -4.89 16.55 3.19
CA LEU A 78 -4.07 15.36 2.98
C LEU A 78 -3.32 14.98 4.26
N ALA A 79 -2.75 15.97 4.95
CA ALA A 79 -2.05 15.74 6.21
C ALA A 79 -3.00 15.20 7.28
N ALA A 80 -4.22 15.73 7.36
CA ALA A 80 -5.22 15.25 8.30
C ALA A 80 -5.63 13.81 8.02
N ILE A 81 -5.77 13.44 6.75
CA ILE A 81 -6.08 12.07 6.33
C ILE A 81 -4.93 11.14 6.73
N ALA A 82 -3.68 11.54 6.49
CA ALA A 82 -2.52 10.76 6.87
C ALA A 82 -2.49 10.48 8.37
N VAL A 83 -2.74 11.50 9.20
CA VAL A 83 -2.77 11.36 10.65
C VAL A 83 -3.90 10.42 11.08
N ALA A 84 -5.09 10.60 10.54
CA ALA A 84 -6.25 9.77 10.88
C ALA A 84 -6.03 8.30 10.50
N MET A 85 -5.48 8.04 9.33
CA MET A 85 -5.22 6.68 8.87
C MET A 85 -4.07 6.03 9.63
N THR A 86 -3.02 6.79 9.97
CA THR A 86 -1.91 6.31 10.80
C THR A 86 -2.44 5.85 12.16
N LYS A 87 -3.34 6.61 12.75
CA LYS A 87 -3.95 6.26 14.03
C LYS A 87 -4.84 5.04 13.91
N LYS A 88 -5.66 4.97 12.84
CA LYS A 88 -6.61 3.87 12.64
C LYS A 88 -5.91 2.53 12.40
N TYR A 89 -4.86 2.51 11.60
CA TYR A 89 -4.15 1.28 11.23
C TYR A 89 -2.93 1.01 12.09
N SER A 90 -2.60 1.91 13.01
CA SER A 90 -1.44 1.78 13.93
C SER A 90 -0.13 1.53 13.17
N ARG A 91 0.02 2.17 12.03
CA ARG A 91 1.24 2.13 11.22
C ARG A 91 1.41 3.46 10.49
N PRO A 92 2.66 3.84 10.12
CA PRO A 92 2.87 5.05 9.33
C PRO A 92 2.13 4.95 7.99
N ILE A 93 1.24 5.89 7.72
CA ILE A 93 0.49 5.96 6.48
C ILE A 93 0.89 7.25 5.76
N THR A 94 1.31 7.13 4.51
CA THR A 94 1.56 8.28 3.65
C THR A 94 0.37 8.50 2.72
N THR A 95 0.14 9.74 2.33
CA THR A 95 -0.95 10.07 1.41
C THR A 95 -0.40 10.44 0.05
N THR A 96 -1.10 10.00 -1.00
CA THR A 96 -0.86 10.44 -2.37
C THR A 96 -2.18 10.95 -2.92
N ALA A 97 -2.14 12.07 -3.64
CA ALA A 97 -3.33 12.68 -4.22
C ALA A 97 -3.39 12.39 -5.72
N ARG A 98 -4.58 12.07 -6.21
CA ARG A 98 -4.79 11.82 -7.63
C ARG A 98 -6.13 12.41 -8.05
N ALA A 99 -6.13 13.16 -9.14
CA ALA A 99 -7.36 13.70 -9.70
C ALA A 99 -8.21 12.59 -10.33
N HIS A 100 -9.50 12.59 -10.01
CA HIS A 100 -10.45 11.62 -10.57
C HIS A 100 -11.75 12.35 -10.94
N PRO A 101 -11.82 12.91 -12.15
CA PRO A 101 -12.96 13.77 -12.55
C PRO A 101 -14.31 13.07 -12.51
N ALA A 102 -14.33 11.75 -12.56
CA ALA A 102 -15.57 10.98 -12.47
C ALA A 102 -16.25 11.08 -11.11
N LEU A 103 -15.53 11.47 -10.06
CA LEU A 103 -16.10 11.71 -8.75
C LEU A 103 -16.86 13.04 -8.75
N LEU A 104 -18.09 13.02 -8.29
CA LEU A 104 -18.91 14.24 -8.20
C LEU A 104 -18.61 14.96 -6.88
N ALA A 105 -17.68 15.91 -6.93
CA ALA A 105 -17.34 16.78 -5.79
C ALA A 105 -17.05 16.02 -4.49
N GLY A 106 -16.41 14.85 -4.59
CA GLY A 106 -16.13 14.00 -3.44
C GLY A 106 -14.68 13.60 -3.34
N LEU A 107 -14.38 12.90 -2.26
CA LEU A 107 -13.09 12.30 -2.01
C LEU A 107 -13.25 10.79 -1.89
N ARG A 108 -12.30 10.05 -2.42
CA ARG A 108 -12.20 8.62 -2.20
C ARG A 108 -10.81 8.32 -1.65
N VAL A 109 -10.75 7.68 -0.49
CA VAL A 109 -9.49 7.28 0.13
C VAL A 109 -9.41 5.77 0.10
N ARG A 110 -8.35 5.23 -0.48
CA ARG A 110 -8.10 3.79 -0.51
C ARG A 110 -6.84 3.47 0.27
N VAL A 111 -6.97 2.58 1.26
CA VAL A 111 -5.85 2.07 2.04
C VAL A 111 -5.90 0.55 1.97
N GLY A 112 -4.99 -0.06 1.20
CA GLY A 112 -5.04 -1.49 0.93
C GLY A 112 -6.34 -1.86 0.22
N ASP A 113 -7.14 -2.71 0.82
CA ASP A 113 -8.44 -3.14 0.29
C ASP A 113 -9.60 -2.29 0.81
N ASP A 114 -9.34 -1.40 1.76
CA ASP A 114 -10.38 -0.55 2.35
C ASP A 114 -10.59 0.69 1.50
N VAL A 115 -11.84 1.00 1.21
CA VAL A 115 -12.22 2.17 0.44
C VAL A 115 -13.18 3.02 1.25
N TYR A 116 -12.83 4.28 1.42
CA TYR A 116 -13.66 5.27 2.09
C TYR A 116 -14.10 6.30 1.06
N GLU A 117 -15.39 6.36 0.80
CA GLU A 117 -15.94 7.34 -0.13
C GLU A 117 -16.67 8.44 0.63
N SER A 118 -16.44 9.67 0.19
CA SER A 118 -17.03 10.84 0.80
C SER A 118 -17.60 11.71 -0.32
N SER A 119 -18.87 11.53 -0.64
CA SER A 119 -19.62 12.46 -1.46
C SER A 119 -19.97 13.69 -0.60
N VAL A 120 -20.56 14.73 -1.20
CA VAL A 120 -20.94 15.92 -0.41
C VAL A 120 -21.83 15.52 0.78
N SER A 121 -22.83 14.68 0.54
CA SER A 121 -23.67 14.16 1.62
C SER A 121 -22.93 13.18 2.52
N GLY A 122 -22.06 12.37 1.94
CA GLY A 122 -21.22 11.43 2.67
C GLY A 122 -20.17 12.12 3.53
N GLN A 123 -19.64 13.26 3.09
CA GLN A 123 -18.72 14.05 3.90
C GLN A 123 -19.36 14.54 5.20
N LEU A 124 -20.59 15.01 5.11
CA LEU A 124 -21.33 15.47 6.30
C LEU A 124 -21.54 14.31 7.27
N ALA A 125 -21.90 13.15 6.77
CA ALA A 125 -22.07 11.96 7.60
C ALA A 125 -20.72 11.49 8.20
N ALA A 126 -19.65 11.50 7.41
CA ALA A 126 -18.31 11.12 7.88
C ALA A 126 -17.80 12.08 8.94
N LEU A 127 -18.01 13.36 8.77
CA LEU A 127 -17.63 14.37 9.77
C LEU A 127 -18.41 14.17 11.08
N SER A 128 -19.70 13.84 10.98
CA SER A 128 -20.52 13.53 12.15
C SER A 128 -20.01 12.32 12.90
N LEU A 129 -19.54 11.32 12.17
CA LEU A 129 -19.05 10.08 12.78
C LEU A 129 -17.63 10.22 13.33
N SER A 130 -16.82 11.13 12.78
CA SER A 130 -15.43 11.30 13.18
C SER A 130 -15.25 12.26 14.36
N VAL A 131 -16.28 12.94 14.77
CA VAL A 131 -16.26 13.86 15.91
C VAL A 131 -16.41 13.14 17.25
#